data_70a6bb0925188437b3a47aefe7c05226
#
_entry.id   70a6bb0925188437b3a47aefe7c05226
#
_cell.length_a   1.000
_cell.length_b   1.000
_cell.length_c   1.000
_cell.angle_alpha   90.00
_cell.angle_beta   90.00
_cell.angle_gamma   90.00
#
_symmetry.space_group_name_H-M   'P 1'
#
loop_
_entity.id
_entity.type
_entity.pdbx_description
1 polymer ?
#
loop_
_entity_poly.entity_id
_entity_poly.type
_entity_poly.pdbx_seq_one_letter_code
_entity_poly.pdbx_strand_id
1 'polypeptide(L)'
;MDIATDHGSMVVACVAYAADGTRLPEITFEEVSDVLARDDGSYVWVGLYEPDEPLMKQMQEEFGLHDLAVEDAHNAHQRPKIESYGDSLFIVVKTAQAVKGRVEFGETHVFLGRRYLVTIRHGASLTYTPARQRCERETRMMSLGPSYPLYAMLDFVVDNYMPVVHDFQQELDELEKDIFAEDYRRDTIQELYNLKQELTSLKMAVSPMQDILSQLQRLPPPMVHDEVRVYFRDVSDHIARVNEATEIMREMLTAAMGVNLALVTVAQGEIVKRLAGWAGLLAVPTLMASWYGMNFHNMPELAGHYSYYILISLTIVVCIVLYFALKRARWL
;
A
#
# COMPACT_ATOMS: atom_id res chain seq x y z
N MET A 1 -24.83 42.51 -0.27
CA MET A 1 -25.53 41.44 0.47
C MET A 1 -24.49 40.35 0.63
N ASP A 2 -23.61 40.58 1.63
CA ASP A 2 -22.47 39.67 1.91
C ASP A 2 -23.03 38.36 2.45
N ILE A 3 -22.89 37.32 1.66
CA ILE A 3 -23.08 35.95 2.14
C ILE A 3 -21.75 35.60 2.85
N ALA A 4 -21.73 35.87 4.15
CA ALA A 4 -20.68 35.26 5.02
C ALA A 4 -20.89 33.74 4.94
N THR A 5 -20.19 33.08 4.06
CA THR A 5 -20.13 31.63 3.99
C THR A 5 -19.40 31.18 5.25
N ASP A 6 -20.10 30.45 6.12
CA ASP A 6 -19.50 29.83 7.32
C ASP A 6 -18.54 28.72 6.90
N HIS A 7 -17.29 29.08 6.67
CA HIS A 7 -16.19 28.15 6.35
C HIS A 7 -15.59 27.48 7.61
N GLY A 8 -16.21 27.65 8.78
CA GLY A 8 -15.68 27.23 10.08
C GLY A 8 -15.33 25.75 10.22
N SER A 9 -15.96 24.88 9.40
CA SER A 9 -15.64 23.43 9.41
C SER A 9 -14.50 23.03 8.46
N MET A 10 -14.22 23.83 7.42
CA MET A 10 -13.20 23.54 6.40
C MET A 10 -11.84 24.15 6.75
N VAL A 11 -11.82 25.28 7.47
CA VAL A 11 -10.59 25.89 8.00
C VAL A 11 -10.27 25.24 9.35
N VAL A 12 -9.36 24.28 9.32
CA VAL A 12 -8.99 23.48 10.53
C VAL A 12 -7.86 24.12 11.33
N ALA A 13 -7.16 25.09 10.76
CA ALA A 13 -6.13 25.87 11.43
C ALA A 13 -5.86 27.18 10.68
N CYS A 14 -5.75 28.29 11.39
CA CYS A 14 -5.25 29.55 10.88
C CYS A 14 -4.39 30.18 11.96
N VAL A 15 -3.05 30.15 11.79
CA VAL A 15 -2.09 30.55 12.81
C VAL A 15 -1.02 31.42 12.19
N ALA A 16 -0.70 32.52 12.87
CA ALA A 16 0.39 33.40 12.49
C ALA A 16 1.58 33.28 13.48
N TYR A 17 2.77 33.49 12.94
CA TYR A 17 4.02 33.46 13.70
C TYR A 17 4.80 34.73 13.42
N ALA A 18 5.36 35.32 14.48
CA ALA A 18 6.25 36.46 14.37
C ALA A 18 7.62 36.04 13.79
N ALA A 19 8.41 37.02 13.38
CA ALA A 19 9.77 36.79 12.85
C ALA A 19 10.72 36.06 13.81
N ASP A 20 10.46 36.12 15.12
CA ASP A 20 11.24 35.38 16.13
C ASP A 20 10.74 33.93 16.33
N GLY A 21 9.73 33.51 15.57
CA GLY A 21 9.14 32.17 15.65
C GLY A 21 8.07 32.00 16.74
N THR A 22 7.72 33.04 17.46
CA THR A 22 6.66 32.99 18.46
C THR A 22 5.28 32.99 17.81
N ARG A 23 4.36 32.18 18.37
CA ARG A 23 2.98 32.14 17.91
C ARG A 23 2.27 33.45 18.28
N LEU A 24 1.64 34.08 17.30
CA LEU A 24 0.78 35.24 17.51
C LEU A 24 -0.61 34.81 18.03
N PRO A 25 -1.41 35.76 18.55
CA PRO A 25 -2.82 35.47 18.88
C PRO A 25 -3.57 34.78 17.72
N GLU A 26 -4.64 34.07 18.03
CA GLU A 26 -5.49 33.48 17.00
C GLU A 26 -5.97 34.53 16.00
N ILE A 27 -5.85 34.19 14.74
CA ILE A 27 -6.30 34.99 13.61
C ILE A 27 -7.42 34.28 12.86
N THR A 28 -8.34 35.04 12.29
CA THR A 28 -9.32 34.51 11.36
C THR A 28 -8.71 34.43 9.96
N PHE A 29 -9.40 33.76 9.06
CA PHE A 29 -8.94 33.65 7.67
C PHE A 29 -8.90 35.01 6.97
N GLU A 30 -9.86 35.90 7.28
CA GLU A 30 -9.93 37.25 6.73
C GLU A 30 -8.79 38.16 7.20
N GLU A 31 -8.17 37.86 8.33
CA GLU A 31 -7.02 38.63 8.87
C GLU A 31 -5.67 38.20 8.28
N VAL A 32 -5.64 37.17 7.44
CA VAL A 32 -4.41 36.65 6.82
C VAL A 32 -3.72 37.72 5.99
N SER A 33 -4.47 38.45 5.14
CA SER A 33 -3.92 39.56 4.32
C SER A 33 -3.28 40.64 5.18
N ASP A 34 -3.85 40.96 6.35
CA ASP A 34 -3.30 41.95 7.26
C ASP A 34 -1.94 41.50 7.83
N VAL A 35 -1.79 40.22 8.14
CA VAL A 35 -0.50 39.66 8.57
C VAL A 35 0.50 39.65 7.45
N LEU A 36 0.12 39.25 6.25
CA LEU A 36 0.99 39.22 5.09
C LEU A 36 1.40 40.60 4.59
N ALA A 37 0.56 41.63 4.82
CA ALA A 37 0.87 43.02 4.49
C ALA A 37 1.92 43.65 5.42
N ARG A 38 2.14 43.11 6.62
CA ARG A 38 3.20 43.59 7.54
C ARG A 38 4.56 43.23 6.97
N ASP A 39 5.46 44.17 6.91
CA ASP A 39 6.87 43.96 6.49
C ASP A 39 7.76 43.69 7.72
N ASP A 40 7.31 42.83 8.62
CA ASP A 40 7.95 42.51 9.89
C ASP A 40 8.52 41.08 9.96
N GLY A 41 8.49 40.33 8.85
CA GLY A 41 8.96 38.94 8.77
C GLY A 41 7.99 37.91 9.34
N SER A 42 6.79 38.31 9.76
CA SER A 42 5.73 37.39 10.19
C SER A 42 5.25 36.50 9.03
N TYR A 43 4.83 35.30 9.31
CA TYR A 43 4.27 34.37 8.35
C TYR A 43 3.06 33.62 8.89
N VAL A 44 2.29 32.96 8.02
CA VAL A 44 1.08 32.24 8.39
C VAL A 44 1.17 30.76 8.02
N TRP A 45 0.51 29.91 8.84
CA TRP A 45 0.22 28.52 8.51
C TRP A 45 -1.28 28.30 8.52
N VAL A 46 -1.85 28.04 7.34
CA VAL A 46 -3.26 27.74 7.15
C VAL A 46 -3.44 26.27 6.85
N GLY A 47 -4.34 25.61 7.55
CA GLY A 47 -4.73 24.23 7.33
C GLY A 47 -6.20 24.14 6.93
N LEU A 48 -6.48 23.51 5.79
CA LEU A 48 -7.81 23.26 5.27
C LEU A 48 -8.08 21.75 5.19
N TYR A 49 -9.37 21.40 5.25
CA TYR A 49 -9.84 20.04 5.02
C TYR A 49 -11.02 20.06 4.06
N GLU A 50 -10.85 19.44 2.89
CA GLU A 50 -11.84 19.35 1.82
C GLU A 50 -12.54 20.70 1.52
N PRO A 51 -11.78 21.77 1.19
CA PRO A 51 -12.33 23.07 0.93
C PRO A 51 -13.23 23.05 -0.30
N ASP A 52 -14.31 23.83 -0.23
CA ASP A 52 -15.19 24.07 -1.37
C ASP A 52 -14.59 25.08 -2.39
N GLU A 53 -15.21 25.19 -3.56
CA GLU A 53 -14.74 26.09 -4.62
C GLU A 53 -14.69 27.57 -4.17
N PRO A 54 -15.67 28.12 -3.43
CA PRO A 54 -15.59 29.48 -2.92
C PRO A 54 -14.39 29.73 -2.02
N LEU A 55 -14.08 28.82 -1.09
CA LEU A 55 -12.93 28.94 -0.20
C LEU A 55 -11.60 28.79 -0.98
N MET A 56 -11.55 27.89 -1.97
CA MET A 56 -10.37 27.76 -2.84
C MET A 56 -10.11 29.04 -3.64
N LYS A 57 -11.14 29.71 -4.13
CA LYS A 57 -11.02 30.99 -4.82
C LYS A 57 -10.54 32.11 -3.90
N GLN A 58 -11.08 32.18 -2.69
CA GLN A 58 -10.63 33.14 -1.69
C GLN A 58 -9.15 32.91 -1.33
N MET A 59 -8.75 31.65 -1.14
CA MET A 59 -7.33 31.26 -0.95
C MET A 59 -6.46 31.73 -2.10
N GLN A 60 -6.90 31.53 -3.33
CA GLN A 60 -6.16 31.96 -4.50
C GLN A 60 -5.92 33.48 -4.51
N GLU A 61 -6.93 34.25 -4.19
CA GLU A 61 -6.85 35.70 -4.12
C GLU A 61 -5.94 36.18 -2.98
N GLU A 62 -6.06 35.59 -1.77
CA GLU A 62 -5.27 35.96 -0.59
C GLU A 62 -3.79 35.69 -0.72
N PHE A 63 -3.42 34.56 -1.29
CA PHE A 63 -2.02 34.11 -1.38
C PHE A 63 -1.40 34.30 -2.77
N GLY A 64 -2.17 34.79 -3.77
CA GLY A 64 -1.71 34.95 -5.14
C GLY A 64 -1.33 33.61 -5.78
N LEU A 65 -2.10 32.56 -5.55
CA LEU A 65 -1.78 31.22 -6.02
C LEU A 65 -2.00 31.06 -7.51
N HIS A 66 -1.19 30.26 -8.16
CA HIS A 66 -1.28 30.01 -9.60
C HIS A 66 -2.52 29.16 -9.94
N ASP A 67 -3.25 29.53 -11.00
CA ASP A 67 -4.50 28.89 -11.43
C ASP A 67 -4.39 27.36 -11.54
N LEU A 68 -3.34 26.86 -12.21
CA LEU A 68 -3.13 25.42 -12.39
C LEU A 68 -2.91 24.68 -11.06
N ALA A 69 -2.23 25.30 -10.11
CA ALA A 69 -1.99 24.67 -8.82
C ALA A 69 -3.28 24.66 -7.96
N VAL A 70 -4.13 25.68 -8.09
CA VAL A 70 -5.43 25.75 -7.44
C VAL A 70 -6.40 24.72 -8.04
N GLU A 71 -6.41 24.58 -9.37
CA GLU A 71 -7.18 23.55 -10.08
C GLU A 71 -6.80 22.15 -9.62
N ASP A 72 -5.50 21.84 -9.56
CA ASP A 72 -4.99 20.55 -9.08
C ASP A 72 -5.34 20.30 -7.62
N ALA A 73 -5.28 21.34 -6.78
CA ALA A 73 -5.62 21.22 -5.36
C ALA A 73 -7.12 21.01 -5.13
N HIS A 74 -7.99 21.58 -5.99
CA HIS A 74 -9.42 21.40 -5.92
C HIS A 74 -9.87 20.02 -6.42
N ASN A 75 -9.30 19.55 -7.54
CA ASN A 75 -9.71 18.29 -8.16
C ASN A 75 -9.24 17.05 -7.40
N ALA A 76 -8.29 17.19 -6.48
CA ALA A 76 -7.69 16.08 -5.72
C ALA A 76 -7.18 14.90 -6.60
N HIS A 77 -6.85 13.76 -6.01
CA HIS A 77 -6.40 12.54 -6.71
C HIS A 77 -5.16 12.73 -7.59
N GLN A 78 -4.32 13.70 -7.20
CA GLN A 78 -3.07 13.98 -7.89
C GLN A 78 -1.99 12.94 -7.57
N ARG A 79 -1.01 12.81 -8.47
CA ARG A 79 0.22 12.08 -8.15
C ARG A 79 1.12 12.95 -7.29
N PRO A 80 1.87 12.36 -6.33
CA PRO A 80 2.83 13.13 -5.57
C PRO A 80 3.82 13.83 -6.50
N LYS A 81 3.98 15.14 -6.32
CA LYS A 81 4.82 16.00 -7.16
C LYS A 81 5.24 17.27 -6.41
N ILE A 82 6.25 17.96 -6.95
CA ILE A 82 6.64 19.31 -6.56
C ILE A 82 6.79 20.15 -7.81
N GLU A 83 6.15 21.30 -7.83
CA GLU A 83 6.16 22.26 -8.95
C GLU A 83 6.43 23.67 -8.42
N SER A 84 7.17 24.46 -9.20
CA SER A 84 7.50 25.84 -8.86
C SER A 84 6.67 26.79 -9.71
N TYR A 85 5.99 27.71 -9.07
CA TYR A 85 5.21 28.77 -9.70
C TYR A 85 5.70 30.13 -9.21
N GLY A 86 6.64 30.73 -9.95
CA GLY A 86 7.29 31.99 -9.53
C GLY A 86 8.00 31.84 -8.18
N ASP A 87 7.54 32.60 -7.19
CA ASP A 87 8.08 32.61 -5.82
C ASP A 87 7.34 31.64 -4.88
N SER A 88 6.55 30.70 -5.40
CA SER A 88 5.82 29.72 -4.63
C SER A 88 6.07 28.28 -5.13
N LEU A 89 5.92 27.32 -4.22
CA LEU A 89 5.97 25.89 -4.51
C LEU A 89 4.60 25.28 -4.28
N PHE A 90 4.21 24.42 -5.18
CA PHE A 90 3.08 23.52 -5.01
C PHE A 90 3.59 22.10 -4.84
N ILE A 91 3.22 21.44 -3.75
CA ILE A 91 3.68 20.10 -3.41
C ILE A 91 2.45 19.23 -3.14
N VAL A 92 2.40 18.07 -3.76
CA VAL A 92 1.39 17.06 -3.50
C VAL A 92 2.05 15.86 -2.85
N VAL A 93 1.54 15.43 -1.70
CA VAL A 93 1.99 14.22 -1.02
C VAL A 93 0.79 13.32 -0.74
N LYS A 94 0.97 12.02 -0.89
CA LYS A 94 -0.01 11.04 -0.43
C LYS A 94 0.23 10.76 1.05
N THR A 95 -0.84 10.50 1.79
CA THR A 95 -0.79 10.05 3.17
C THR A 95 -1.32 8.62 3.25
N ALA A 96 -0.80 7.82 4.16
CA ALA A 96 -1.31 6.49 4.46
C ALA A 96 -1.43 6.35 5.97
N GLN A 97 -2.50 5.70 6.41
CA GLN A 97 -2.72 5.40 7.82
C GLN A 97 -3.39 4.04 8.00
N ALA A 98 -2.99 3.34 9.05
CA ALA A 98 -3.65 2.10 9.44
C ALA A 98 -4.91 2.41 10.24
N VAL A 99 -6.08 2.04 9.72
CA VAL A 99 -7.38 2.24 10.36
C VAL A 99 -8.11 0.90 10.45
N LYS A 100 -8.28 0.39 11.66
CA LYS A 100 -9.03 -0.86 11.91
C LYS A 100 -8.55 -2.06 11.06
N GLY A 101 -7.24 -2.20 10.89
CA GLY A 101 -6.65 -3.29 10.12
C GLY A 101 -6.78 -3.14 8.59
N ARG A 102 -7.02 -1.92 8.11
CA ARG A 102 -6.96 -1.57 6.68
C ARG A 102 -6.13 -0.32 6.50
N VAL A 103 -5.48 -0.21 5.36
CA VAL A 103 -4.76 0.99 4.99
C VAL A 103 -5.68 1.93 4.23
N GLU A 104 -5.84 3.13 4.78
CA GLU A 104 -6.56 4.21 4.13
C GLU A 104 -5.56 5.23 3.60
N PHE A 105 -5.78 5.65 2.36
CA PHE A 105 -4.95 6.64 1.68
C PHE A 105 -5.69 7.97 1.60
N GLY A 106 -4.96 9.04 1.84
CA GLY A 106 -5.38 10.41 1.62
C GLY A 106 -4.31 11.17 0.85
N GLU A 107 -4.49 12.48 0.76
CA GLU A 107 -3.49 13.35 0.17
C GLU A 107 -3.46 14.70 0.84
N THR A 108 -2.32 15.37 0.76
CA THR A 108 -2.15 16.73 1.21
C THR A 108 -1.50 17.55 0.11
N HIS A 109 -2.15 18.63 -0.24
CA HIS A 109 -1.63 19.64 -1.15
C HIS A 109 -1.06 20.78 -0.31
N VAL A 110 0.13 21.20 -0.66
CA VAL A 110 0.88 22.19 0.10
C VAL A 110 1.29 23.32 -0.82
N PHE A 111 0.96 24.55 -0.43
CA PHE A 111 1.50 25.74 -1.04
C PHE A 111 2.50 26.36 -0.06
N LEU A 112 3.74 26.48 -0.51
CA LEU A 112 4.81 27.12 0.24
C LEU A 112 5.20 28.41 -0.47
N GLY A 113 5.06 29.53 0.22
CA GLY A 113 5.59 30.82 -0.19
C GLY A 113 6.62 31.34 0.80
N ARG A 114 7.15 32.53 0.55
CA ARG A 114 8.15 33.15 1.43
C ARG A 114 7.62 33.41 2.85
N ARG A 115 6.32 33.66 2.99
CA ARG A 115 5.66 34.06 4.24
C ARG A 115 4.40 33.28 4.54
N TYR A 116 4.17 32.16 3.85
CA TYR A 116 3.03 31.31 4.13
C TYR A 116 3.32 29.85 3.89
N LEU A 117 2.63 29.03 4.65
CA LEU A 117 2.45 27.60 4.41
C LEU A 117 0.95 27.33 4.43
N VAL A 118 0.41 26.81 3.33
CA VAL A 118 -0.97 26.36 3.25
C VAL A 118 -0.99 24.86 3.03
N THR A 119 -1.77 24.16 3.83
CA THR A 119 -1.93 22.69 3.75
C THR A 119 -3.39 22.35 3.54
N ILE A 120 -3.72 21.67 2.44
CA ILE A 120 -5.07 21.23 2.10
C ILE A 120 -5.09 19.72 2.15
N ARG A 121 -5.94 19.15 3.01
CA ARG A 121 -6.06 17.71 3.20
C ARG A 121 -7.31 17.18 2.52
N HIS A 122 -7.15 16.04 1.84
CA HIS A 122 -8.26 15.32 1.21
C HIS A 122 -8.25 13.85 1.64
N GLY A 123 -9.45 13.29 1.83
CA GLY A 123 -9.62 11.89 2.20
C GLY A 123 -9.09 11.54 3.57
N ALA A 124 -8.60 10.32 3.71
CA ALA A 124 -8.06 9.78 4.95
C ALA A 124 -6.69 10.37 5.27
N SER A 125 -6.64 11.54 5.89
CA SER A 125 -5.41 12.19 6.32
C SER A 125 -5.47 12.58 7.78
N LEU A 126 -4.38 12.32 8.51
CA LEU A 126 -4.24 12.69 9.91
C LEU A 126 -4.16 14.23 10.06
N THR A 127 -4.62 14.73 11.20
CA THR A 127 -4.44 16.15 11.52
C THR A 127 -2.97 16.48 11.77
N TYR A 128 -2.51 17.63 11.27
CA TYR A 128 -1.15 18.12 11.51
C TYR A 128 -0.98 18.84 12.85
N THR A 129 -1.97 18.80 13.72
CA THR A 129 -1.89 19.39 15.07
C THR A 129 -0.68 18.89 15.87
N PRO A 130 -0.33 17.58 15.89
CA PRO A 130 0.85 17.11 16.60
C PRO A 130 2.16 17.66 16.00
N ALA A 131 2.27 17.71 14.66
CA ALA A 131 3.44 18.29 14.00
C ALA A 131 3.58 19.77 14.32
N ARG A 132 2.48 20.55 14.27
CA ARG A 132 2.48 21.96 14.62
C ARG A 132 2.88 22.20 16.07
N GLN A 133 2.31 21.47 17.02
CA GLN A 133 2.67 21.58 18.44
C GLN A 133 4.14 21.25 18.71
N ARG A 134 4.72 20.32 17.93
CA ARG A 134 6.17 20.02 18.00
C ARG A 134 6.98 21.21 17.51
N CYS A 135 6.61 21.82 16.38
CA CYS A 135 7.27 23.01 15.84
C CYS A 135 7.24 24.19 16.83
N GLU A 136 6.07 24.45 17.43
CA GLU A 136 5.86 25.60 18.34
C GLU A 136 6.72 25.54 19.62
N ARG A 137 7.27 24.36 19.94
CA ARG A 137 8.25 24.20 21.04
C ARG A 137 9.65 24.67 20.68
N GLU A 138 9.94 24.75 19.37
CA GLU A 138 11.26 25.08 18.82
C GLU A 138 11.21 26.47 18.13
N THR A 139 10.96 27.52 18.93
CA THR A 139 10.77 28.90 18.42
C THR A 139 11.93 29.38 17.57
N ARG A 140 13.19 29.01 17.93
CA ARG A 140 14.36 29.32 17.10
C ARG A 140 14.23 28.71 15.69
N MET A 141 13.74 27.50 15.56
CA MET A 141 13.57 26.87 14.25
C MET A 141 12.37 27.46 13.50
N MET A 142 11.32 27.82 14.22
CA MET A 142 10.18 28.55 13.63
C MET A 142 10.56 29.92 13.09
N SER A 143 11.56 30.59 13.67
CA SER A 143 12.06 31.88 13.12
C SER A 143 12.78 31.76 11.77
N LEU A 144 13.09 30.54 11.31
CA LEU A 144 13.62 30.29 9.96
C LEU A 144 12.54 30.35 8.86
N GLY A 145 11.29 30.62 9.22
CA GLY A 145 10.17 30.81 8.31
C GLY A 145 9.43 29.50 7.95
N PRO A 146 8.56 29.54 6.92
CA PRO A 146 7.60 28.46 6.61
C PRO A 146 8.24 27.13 6.21
N SER A 147 9.52 27.10 5.84
CA SER A 147 10.24 25.88 5.46
C SER A 147 10.37 24.87 6.62
N TYR A 148 10.46 25.36 7.87
CA TYR A 148 10.54 24.46 9.02
C TYR A 148 9.20 23.78 9.35
N PRO A 149 8.06 24.46 9.41
CA PRO A 149 6.75 23.81 9.45
C PRO A 149 6.50 22.81 8.30
N LEU A 150 6.95 23.15 7.07
CA LEU A 150 6.89 22.19 5.94
C LEU A 150 7.67 20.92 6.24
N TYR A 151 8.92 21.04 6.73
CA TYR A 151 9.69 19.88 7.16
C TYR A 151 8.92 19.04 8.17
N ALA A 152 8.42 19.66 9.23
CA ALA A 152 7.74 18.92 10.30
C ALA A 152 6.45 18.21 9.82
N MET A 153 5.76 18.80 8.86
CA MET A 153 4.60 18.16 8.21
C MET A 153 5.02 16.96 7.37
N LEU A 154 6.09 17.09 6.55
CA LEU A 154 6.59 15.98 5.73
C LEU A 154 7.17 14.84 6.58
N ASP A 155 7.90 15.18 7.64
CA ASP A 155 8.41 14.23 8.63
C ASP A 155 7.27 13.44 9.28
N PHE A 156 6.22 14.14 9.71
CA PHE A 156 5.02 13.51 10.27
C PHE A 156 4.32 12.57 9.26
N VAL A 157 4.24 12.94 7.97
CA VAL A 157 3.67 12.08 6.93
C VAL A 157 4.51 10.82 6.73
N VAL A 158 5.84 10.97 6.68
CA VAL A 158 6.77 9.85 6.48
C VAL A 158 6.79 8.90 7.68
N ASP A 159 6.76 9.44 8.89
CA ASP A 159 6.68 8.65 10.11
C ASP A 159 5.42 7.76 10.15
N ASN A 160 4.31 8.23 9.57
CA ASN A 160 3.06 7.46 9.51
C ASN A 160 3.07 6.33 8.47
N TYR A 161 4.04 6.26 7.56
CA TYR A 161 4.19 5.10 6.68
C TYR A 161 4.77 3.87 7.40
N MET A 162 5.61 4.06 8.44
CA MET A 162 6.25 2.93 9.13
C MET A 162 5.27 1.98 9.83
N PRO A 163 4.23 2.44 10.54
CA PRO A 163 3.19 1.57 11.07
C PRO A 163 2.50 0.74 9.98
N VAL A 164 2.18 1.36 8.83
CA VAL A 164 1.55 0.68 7.68
C VAL A 164 2.47 -0.40 7.12
N VAL A 165 3.77 -0.12 6.97
CA VAL A 165 4.78 -1.10 6.56
C VAL A 165 4.84 -2.27 7.53
N HIS A 166 4.78 -2.00 8.83
CA HIS A 166 4.79 -3.04 9.86
C HIS A 166 3.55 -3.94 9.80
N ASP A 167 2.37 -3.35 9.64
CA ASP A 167 1.12 -4.10 9.50
C ASP A 167 1.15 -5.01 8.26
N PHE A 168 1.65 -4.52 7.12
CA PHE A 168 1.82 -5.33 5.91
C PHE A 168 2.83 -6.47 6.10
N GLN A 169 3.91 -6.24 6.84
CA GLN A 169 4.88 -7.28 7.15
C GLN A 169 4.23 -8.39 7.99
N GLN A 170 3.44 -8.04 9.00
CA GLN A 170 2.74 -9.02 9.82
C GLN A 170 1.73 -9.83 9.01
N GLU A 171 0.94 -9.18 8.15
CA GLU A 171 -0.02 -9.84 7.28
C GLU A 171 0.68 -10.82 6.31
N LEU A 172 1.81 -10.41 5.73
CA LEU A 172 2.61 -11.28 4.86
C LEU A 172 3.14 -12.51 5.60
N ASP A 173 3.67 -12.31 6.82
CA ASP A 173 4.19 -13.40 7.67
C ASP A 173 3.08 -14.40 8.06
N GLU A 174 1.85 -13.96 8.25
CA GLU A 174 0.69 -14.81 8.49
C GLU A 174 0.28 -15.60 7.24
N LEU A 175 0.21 -14.92 6.09
CA LEU A 175 -0.10 -15.55 4.81
C LEU A 175 0.94 -16.59 4.39
N GLU A 176 2.24 -16.34 4.66
CA GLU A 176 3.29 -17.35 4.42
C GLU A 176 3.07 -18.62 5.26
N LYS A 177 2.67 -18.49 6.52
CA LYS A 177 2.35 -19.66 7.36
C LYS A 177 1.16 -20.44 6.80
N ASP A 178 0.14 -19.76 6.34
CA ASP A 178 -1.06 -20.37 5.74
C ASP A 178 -0.74 -21.12 4.43
N ILE A 179 0.21 -20.63 3.62
CA ILE A 179 0.66 -21.31 2.40
C ILE A 179 1.30 -22.67 2.71
N PHE A 180 2.03 -22.78 3.82
CA PHE A 180 2.72 -24.02 4.22
C PHE A 180 1.86 -24.93 5.13
N ALA A 181 0.64 -24.49 5.50
CA ALA A 181 -0.30 -25.33 6.23
C ALA A 181 -0.79 -26.51 5.36
N GLU A 182 -1.10 -27.64 5.98
CA GLU A 182 -1.56 -28.84 5.26
C GLU A 182 -2.93 -28.64 4.58
N ASP A 183 -3.77 -27.71 5.07
CA ASP A 183 -5.07 -27.38 4.52
C ASP A 183 -4.98 -26.21 3.54
N TYR A 184 -5.05 -26.54 2.25
CA TYR A 184 -5.13 -25.52 1.19
C TYR A 184 -6.42 -24.68 1.33
N ARG A 185 -6.27 -23.38 1.59
CA ARG A 185 -7.37 -22.44 1.65
C ARG A 185 -7.43 -21.61 0.36
N ARG A 186 -8.56 -21.61 -0.31
CA ARG A 186 -8.77 -20.77 -1.51
C ARG A 186 -8.65 -19.27 -1.21
N ASP A 187 -8.99 -18.90 0.01
CA ASP A 187 -9.02 -17.51 0.47
C ASP A 187 -7.59 -16.90 0.50
N THR A 188 -6.56 -17.72 0.80
CA THR A 188 -5.16 -17.29 0.84
C THR A 188 -4.69 -16.63 -0.46
N ILE A 189 -5.15 -17.13 -1.63
CA ILE A 189 -4.80 -16.49 -2.92
C ILE A 189 -5.42 -15.10 -3.03
N GLN A 190 -6.67 -14.95 -2.59
CA GLN A 190 -7.35 -13.66 -2.64
C GLN A 190 -6.70 -12.65 -1.67
N GLU A 191 -6.33 -13.10 -0.49
CA GLU A 191 -5.63 -12.29 0.51
C GLU A 191 -4.24 -11.85 0.02
N LEU A 192 -3.44 -12.76 -0.57
CA LEU A 192 -2.17 -12.41 -1.22
C LEU A 192 -2.34 -11.37 -2.33
N TYR A 193 -3.41 -11.47 -3.11
CA TYR A 193 -3.69 -10.52 -4.18
C TYR A 193 -4.09 -9.15 -3.63
N ASN A 194 -4.92 -9.12 -2.59
CA ASN A 194 -5.34 -7.88 -1.92
C ASN A 194 -4.13 -7.17 -1.31
N LEU A 195 -3.29 -7.90 -0.56
CA LEU A 195 -2.05 -7.35 0.01
C LEU A 195 -1.13 -6.80 -1.08
N LYS A 196 -1.03 -7.48 -2.23
CA LYS A 196 -0.26 -6.98 -3.38
C LYS A 196 -0.79 -5.65 -3.90
N GLN A 197 -2.12 -5.47 -3.96
CA GLN A 197 -2.73 -4.21 -4.41
C GLN A 197 -2.45 -3.08 -3.41
N GLU A 198 -2.63 -3.33 -2.11
CA GLU A 198 -2.37 -2.35 -1.06
C GLU A 198 -0.90 -1.94 -1.01
N LEU A 199 0.01 -2.91 -1.11
CA LEU A 199 1.45 -2.66 -1.18
C LEU A 199 1.86 -1.87 -2.43
N THR A 200 1.19 -2.12 -3.56
CA THR A 200 1.40 -1.34 -4.79
C THR A 200 0.93 0.11 -4.61
N SER A 201 -0.21 0.31 -3.94
CA SER A 201 -0.73 1.65 -3.62
C SER A 201 0.20 2.41 -2.68
N LEU A 202 0.74 1.74 -1.65
CA LEU A 202 1.75 2.31 -0.76
C LEU A 202 3.01 2.71 -1.55
N LYS A 203 3.51 1.86 -2.43
CA LYS A 203 4.67 2.18 -3.28
C LYS A 203 4.43 3.41 -4.14
N MET A 204 3.24 3.55 -4.74
CA MET A 204 2.89 4.73 -5.54
C MET A 204 2.81 6.01 -4.70
N ALA A 205 2.47 5.91 -3.42
CA ALA A 205 2.48 7.04 -2.50
C ALA A 205 3.89 7.44 -2.07
N VAL A 206 4.73 6.45 -1.74
CA VAL A 206 6.04 6.63 -1.08
C VAL A 206 7.15 6.94 -2.08
N SER A 207 7.18 6.24 -3.24
CA SER A 207 8.31 6.36 -4.19
C SER A 207 8.57 7.79 -4.68
N PRO A 208 7.56 8.61 -5.04
CA PRO A 208 7.80 9.98 -5.49
C PRO A 208 8.27 10.94 -4.38
N MET A 209 8.05 10.60 -3.11
CA MET A 209 8.48 11.43 -1.98
C MET A 209 10.00 11.62 -1.94
N GLN A 210 10.76 10.64 -2.42
CA GLN A 210 12.22 10.74 -2.49
C GLN A 210 12.66 11.84 -3.45
N ASP A 211 11.97 11.97 -4.59
CA ASP A 211 12.25 13.03 -5.57
C ASP A 211 11.84 14.40 -5.03
N ILE A 212 10.68 14.50 -4.36
CA ILE A 212 10.20 15.72 -3.70
C ILE A 212 11.23 16.20 -2.68
N LEU A 213 11.67 15.33 -1.78
CA LEU A 213 12.66 15.67 -0.74
C LEU A 213 14.03 16.06 -1.34
N SER A 214 14.46 15.35 -2.40
CA SER A 214 15.68 15.69 -3.12
C SER A 214 15.60 17.07 -3.77
N GLN A 215 14.46 17.46 -4.33
CA GLN A 215 14.26 18.79 -4.90
C GLN A 215 14.24 19.85 -3.80
N LEU A 216 13.51 19.64 -2.68
CA LEU A 216 13.48 20.57 -1.54
C LEU A 216 14.87 20.85 -0.98
N GLN A 217 15.75 19.83 -0.89
CA GLN A 217 17.12 19.99 -0.43
C GLN A 217 17.99 20.87 -1.35
N ARG A 218 17.61 21.06 -2.61
CA ARG A 218 18.35 21.87 -3.60
C ARG A 218 17.85 23.30 -3.71
N LEU A 219 16.70 23.61 -3.12
CA LEU A 219 16.12 24.94 -3.20
C LEU A 219 16.95 25.94 -2.37
N PRO A 220 17.23 27.14 -2.93
CA PRO A 220 17.95 28.16 -2.19
C PRO A 220 17.02 28.91 -1.21
N PRO A 221 17.61 29.62 -0.22
CA PRO A 221 16.86 30.63 0.51
C PRO A 221 16.30 31.72 -0.46
N PRO A 222 15.10 32.31 -0.17
CA PRO A 222 14.38 32.20 1.08
C PRO A 222 13.38 31.03 1.13
N MET A 223 13.28 30.18 0.09
CA MET A 223 12.29 29.09 0.04
C MET A 223 12.59 28.00 1.07
N VAL A 224 13.84 27.54 1.11
CA VAL A 224 14.32 26.58 2.11
C VAL A 224 15.56 27.14 2.78
N HIS A 225 15.46 27.38 4.08
CA HIS A 225 16.59 27.86 4.87
C HIS A 225 17.69 26.78 4.97
N ASP A 226 18.97 27.19 4.93
CA ASP A 226 20.09 26.25 4.94
C ASP A 226 20.11 25.31 6.15
N GLU A 227 19.73 25.80 7.34
CA GLU A 227 19.62 24.98 8.54
C GLU A 227 18.51 23.93 8.42
N VAL A 228 17.43 24.20 7.69
CA VAL A 228 16.31 23.26 7.51
C VAL A 228 16.65 22.13 6.53
N ARG A 229 17.58 22.34 5.61
CA ARG A 229 18.02 21.30 4.64
C ARG A 229 18.50 20.01 5.30
N VAL A 230 19.18 20.13 6.44
CA VAL A 230 19.68 18.96 7.19
C VAL A 230 18.52 18.08 7.65
N TYR A 231 17.41 18.69 8.04
CA TYR A 231 16.21 17.99 8.47
C TYR A 231 15.49 17.31 7.29
N PHE A 232 15.41 17.95 6.13
CA PHE A 232 14.89 17.28 4.92
C PHE A 232 15.74 16.09 4.50
N ARG A 233 17.06 16.10 4.77
CA ARG A 233 17.92 14.95 4.54
C ARG A 233 17.55 13.78 5.44
N ASP A 234 17.27 14.02 6.71
CA ASP A 234 16.84 13.00 7.67
C ASP A 234 15.52 12.35 7.21
N VAL A 235 14.53 13.15 6.81
CA VAL A 235 13.27 12.65 6.24
C VAL A 235 13.53 11.84 4.96
N SER A 236 14.50 12.23 4.14
CA SER A 236 14.90 11.50 2.94
C SER A 236 15.49 10.12 3.26
N ASP A 237 16.23 10.00 4.34
CA ASP A 237 16.78 8.73 4.81
C ASP A 237 15.66 7.82 5.38
N HIS A 238 14.63 8.40 6.02
CA HIS A 238 13.46 7.67 6.49
C HIS A 238 12.64 7.12 5.31
N ILE A 239 12.35 7.97 4.30
CA ILE A 239 11.58 7.53 3.13
C ILE A 239 12.33 6.49 2.30
N ALA A 240 13.66 6.54 2.24
CA ALA A 240 14.47 5.53 1.57
C ALA A 240 14.29 4.15 2.23
N ARG A 241 14.27 4.09 3.57
CA ARG A 241 14.00 2.86 4.33
C ARG A 241 12.59 2.31 4.09
N VAL A 242 11.58 3.18 4.02
CA VAL A 242 10.20 2.79 3.70
C VAL A 242 10.11 2.21 2.29
N ASN A 243 10.77 2.85 1.31
CA ASN A 243 10.84 2.37 -0.08
C ASN A 243 11.51 1.00 -0.17
N GLU A 244 12.65 0.81 0.51
CA GLU A 244 13.38 -0.46 0.55
C GLU A 244 12.53 -1.58 1.17
N ALA A 245 11.91 -1.33 2.33
CA ALA A 245 11.03 -2.30 2.97
C ALA A 245 9.84 -2.69 2.08
N THR A 246 9.23 -1.71 1.40
CA THR A 246 8.12 -1.94 0.47
C THR A 246 8.55 -2.81 -0.72
N GLU A 247 9.77 -2.60 -1.25
CA GLU A 247 10.28 -3.40 -2.36
C GLU A 247 10.58 -4.84 -1.93
N ILE A 248 11.22 -5.04 -0.78
CA ILE A 248 11.50 -6.36 -0.21
C ILE A 248 10.19 -7.14 -0.02
N MET A 249 9.17 -6.52 0.57
CA MET A 249 7.85 -7.17 0.74
C MET A 249 7.20 -7.55 -0.58
N ARG A 250 7.32 -6.72 -1.62
CA ARG A 250 6.82 -7.06 -2.97
C ARG A 250 7.50 -8.27 -3.58
N GLU A 251 8.81 -8.39 -3.39
CA GLU A 251 9.59 -9.56 -3.83
C GLU A 251 9.18 -10.82 -3.06
N MET A 252 9.08 -10.72 -1.73
CA MET A 252 8.62 -11.82 -0.87
C MET A 252 7.21 -12.28 -1.26
N LEU A 253 6.28 -11.35 -1.44
CA LEU A 253 4.91 -11.63 -1.87
C LEU A 253 4.86 -12.33 -3.23
N THR A 254 5.69 -11.91 -4.17
CA THR A 254 5.79 -12.55 -5.50
C THR A 254 6.34 -13.97 -5.38
N ALA A 255 7.33 -14.19 -4.52
CA ALA A 255 7.87 -15.51 -4.23
C ALA A 255 6.81 -16.41 -3.55
N ALA A 256 6.09 -15.89 -2.54
CA ALA A 256 5.02 -16.59 -1.84
C ALA A 256 3.90 -17.04 -2.80
N MET A 257 3.48 -16.18 -3.73
CA MET A 257 2.52 -16.54 -4.78
C MET A 257 3.06 -17.66 -5.69
N GLY A 258 4.35 -17.63 -6.03
CA GLY A 258 5.01 -18.67 -6.82
C GLY A 258 5.06 -20.01 -6.10
N VAL A 259 5.41 -20.01 -4.82
CA VAL A 259 5.40 -21.21 -3.97
C VAL A 259 4.00 -21.78 -3.85
N ASN A 260 2.99 -20.96 -3.61
CA ASN A 260 1.60 -21.41 -3.53
C ASN A 260 1.19 -22.13 -4.82
N LEU A 261 1.46 -21.53 -6.00
CA LEU A 261 1.15 -22.17 -7.28
C LEU A 261 1.87 -23.52 -7.47
N ALA A 262 3.14 -23.60 -7.06
CA ALA A 262 3.92 -24.84 -7.12
C ALA A 262 3.32 -25.93 -6.22
N LEU A 263 2.93 -25.60 -4.98
CA LEU A 263 2.30 -26.53 -4.04
C LEU A 263 0.95 -27.05 -4.57
N VAL A 264 0.13 -26.17 -5.15
CA VAL A 264 -1.13 -26.54 -5.81
C VAL A 264 -0.87 -27.55 -6.96
N THR A 265 0.15 -27.28 -7.77
CA THR A 265 0.52 -28.15 -8.89
C THR A 265 0.97 -29.53 -8.40
N VAL A 266 1.78 -29.57 -7.35
CA VAL A 266 2.21 -30.84 -6.71
C VAL A 266 0.99 -31.60 -6.15
N ALA A 267 0.09 -30.94 -5.43
CA ALA A 267 -1.12 -31.55 -4.91
C ALA A 267 -2.02 -32.11 -6.01
N GLN A 268 -2.20 -31.39 -7.12
CA GLN A 268 -2.91 -31.90 -8.30
C GLN A 268 -2.22 -33.15 -8.89
N GLY A 269 -0.89 -33.15 -8.98
CA GLY A 269 -0.10 -34.29 -9.42
C GLY A 269 -0.34 -35.55 -8.56
N GLU A 270 -0.39 -35.39 -7.25
CA GLU A 270 -0.68 -36.48 -6.32
C GLU A 270 -2.11 -37.03 -6.50
N ILE A 271 -3.11 -36.17 -6.73
CA ILE A 271 -4.49 -36.60 -7.00
C ILE A 271 -4.57 -37.41 -8.29
N VAL A 272 -3.94 -36.88 -9.39
CA VAL A 272 -3.90 -37.59 -10.70
C VAL A 272 -3.21 -38.93 -10.57
N LYS A 273 -2.11 -38.99 -9.84
CA LYS A 273 -1.36 -40.21 -9.59
C LYS A 273 -2.20 -41.25 -8.83
N ARG A 274 -2.91 -40.85 -7.76
CA ARG A 274 -3.85 -41.75 -7.05
C ARG A 274 -4.98 -42.22 -7.94
N LEU A 275 -5.58 -41.33 -8.75
CA LEU A 275 -6.63 -41.69 -9.69
C LEU A 275 -6.16 -42.71 -10.72
N ALA A 276 -4.96 -42.53 -11.28
CA ALA A 276 -4.34 -43.45 -12.21
C ALA A 276 -4.06 -44.82 -11.56
N GLY A 277 -3.61 -44.82 -10.29
CA GLY A 277 -3.43 -46.06 -9.51
C GLY A 277 -4.70 -46.86 -9.34
N TRP A 278 -5.81 -46.22 -8.96
CA TRP A 278 -7.13 -46.87 -8.84
C TRP A 278 -7.65 -47.32 -10.20
N ALA A 279 -7.49 -46.51 -11.25
CA ALA A 279 -7.90 -46.89 -12.61
C ALA A 279 -7.11 -48.12 -13.10
N GLY A 280 -5.81 -48.17 -12.87
CA GLY A 280 -4.97 -49.32 -13.21
C GLY A 280 -5.39 -50.60 -12.45
N LEU A 281 -5.70 -50.46 -11.16
CA LEU A 281 -6.17 -51.60 -10.35
C LEU A 281 -7.51 -52.19 -10.85
N LEU A 282 -8.45 -51.34 -11.30
CA LEU A 282 -9.74 -51.76 -11.86
C LEU A 282 -9.62 -52.28 -13.30
N ALA A 283 -8.61 -51.83 -14.06
CA ALA A 283 -8.42 -52.28 -15.43
C ALA A 283 -8.01 -53.75 -15.53
N VAL A 284 -7.27 -54.29 -14.55
CA VAL A 284 -6.78 -55.67 -14.57
C VAL A 284 -7.91 -56.69 -14.58
N PRO A 285 -8.85 -56.70 -13.60
CA PRO A 285 -9.97 -57.65 -13.62
C PRO A 285 -10.89 -57.46 -14.84
N THR A 286 -11.06 -56.20 -15.29
CA THR A 286 -11.86 -55.88 -16.49
C THR A 286 -11.23 -56.46 -17.74
N LEU A 287 -9.92 -56.34 -17.92
CA LEU A 287 -9.18 -56.90 -19.07
C LEU A 287 -9.24 -58.42 -19.06
N MET A 288 -9.06 -59.07 -17.90
CA MET A 288 -9.14 -60.53 -17.75
C MET A 288 -10.55 -61.02 -18.07
N ALA A 289 -11.58 -60.36 -17.54
CA ALA A 289 -12.97 -60.73 -17.82
C ALA A 289 -13.32 -60.53 -19.32
N SER A 290 -12.85 -59.46 -19.93
CA SER A 290 -13.05 -59.18 -21.36
C SER A 290 -12.35 -60.22 -22.22
N TRP A 291 -11.13 -60.63 -21.90
CA TRP A 291 -10.37 -61.63 -22.65
C TRP A 291 -11.10 -63.00 -22.65
N TYR A 292 -11.56 -63.46 -21.50
CA TYR A 292 -12.28 -64.72 -21.39
C TYR A 292 -13.79 -64.61 -21.74
N GLY A 293 -14.30 -63.41 -21.93
CA GLY A 293 -15.66 -63.15 -22.43
C GLY A 293 -15.76 -63.12 -23.97
N MET A 294 -14.64 -63.31 -24.69
CA MET A 294 -14.62 -63.35 -26.17
C MET A 294 -15.23 -64.65 -26.71
N ASN A 295 -15.99 -64.53 -27.78
CA ASN A 295 -16.72 -65.68 -28.38
C ASN A 295 -15.86 -66.50 -29.37
N PHE A 296 -14.67 -66.94 -28.94
CA PHE A 296 -13.88 -67.85 -29.72
C PHE A 296 -14.24 -69.32 -29.47
N HIS A 297 -14.38 -70.12 -30.56
CA HIS A 297 -14.72 -71.54 -30.46
C HIS A 297 -13.61 -72.44 -29.95
N ASN A 298 -12.34 -72.03 -29.98
CA ASN A 298 -11.16 -72.76 -29.57
C ASN A 298 -10.42 -72.06 -28.43
N MET A 299 -10.96 -72.14 -27.23
CA MET A 299 -10.33 -71.74 -25.97
C MET A 299 -10.11 -72.98 -25.10
N PRO A 300 -8.95 -73.67 -25.15
CA PRO A 300 -8.73 -74.92 -24.43
C PRO A 300 -8.84 -74.73 -22.92
N GLU A 301 -8.58 -73.50 -22.39
CA GLU A 301 -8.64 -73.17 -20.98
C GLU A 301 -10.06 -73.19 -20.44
N LEU A 302 -11.10 -73.05 -21.23
CA LEU A 302 -12.52 -73.08 -20.82
C LEU A 302 -13.07 -74.47 -20.67
N ALA A 303 -12.42 -75.51 -21.21
CA ALA A 303 -12.84 -76.91 -21.10
C ALA A 303 -12.49 -77.56 -19.76
N GLY A 304 -11.69 -76.97 -18.92
CA GLY A 304 -11.29 -77.51 -17.64
C GLY A 304 -12.33 -77.31 -16.54
N HIS A 305 -12.60 -78.36 -15.76
CA HIS A 305 -13.61 -78.37 -14.69
C HIS A 305 -13.38 -77.31 -13.57
N TYR A 306 -12.13 -76.89 -13.34
CA TYR A 306 -11.69 -75.92 -12.34
C TYR A 306 -11.28 -74.54 -12.93
N SER A 307 -11.34 -74.35 -14.20
CA SER A 307 -10.79 -73.17 -14.92
C SER A 307 -11.39 -71.87 -14.42
N TYR A 308 -12.65 -71.83 -14.12
CA TYR A 308 -13.36 -70.67 -13.54
C TYR A 308 -12.76 -70.25 -12.18
N TYR A 309 -12.57 -71.19 -11.28
CA TYR A 309 -12.04 -70.94 -9.92
C TYR A 309 -10.54 -70.51 -9.98
N ILE A 310 -9.77 -71.10 -10.91
CA ILE A 310 -8.39 -70.76 -11.13
C ILE A 310 -8.30 -69.31 -11.66
N LEU A 311 -9.13 -68.93 -12.62
CA LEU A 311 -9.16 -67.58 -13.19
C LEU A 311 -9.50 -66.52 -12.15
N ILE A 312 -10.52 -66.72 -11.34
CA ILE A 312 -10.92 -65.81 -10.27
C ILE A 312 -9.80 -65.69 -9.24
N SER A 313 -9.21 -66.80 -8.80
CA SER A 313 -8.15 -66.83 -7.81
C SER A 313 -6.89 -66.09 -8.34
N LEU A 314 -6.53 -66.34 -9.61
CA LEU A 314 -5.42 -65.65 -10.27
C LEU A 314 -5.66 -64.14 -10.36
N THR A 315 -6.87 -63.72 -10.78
CA THR A 315 -7.27 -62.31 -10.84
C THR A 315 -7.15 -61.64 -9.49
N ILE A 316 -7.63 -62.24 -8.42
CA ILE A 316 -7.50 -61.74 -7.05
C ILE A 316 -6.06 -61.60 -6.64
N VAL A 317 -5.23 -62.63 -6.88
CA VAL A 317 -3.78 -62.59 -6.55
C VAL A 317 -3.09 -61.47 -7.30
N VAL A 318 -3.34 -61.28 -8.61
CA VAL A 318 -2.76 -60.21 -9.39
C VAL A 318 -3.18 -58.85 -8.88
N CYS A 319 -4.49 -58.67 -8.54
CA CYS A 319 -4.97 -57.42 -7.96
C CYS A 319 -4.31 -57.13 -6.61
N ILE A 320 -4.13 -58.12 -5.74
CA ILE A 320 -3.49 -57.96 -4.44
C ILE A 320 -2.02 -57.57 -4.62
N VAL A 321 -1.26 -58.26 -5.51
CA VAL A 321 0.14 -57.96 -5.80
C VAL A 321 0.25 -56.53 -6.37
N LEU A 322 -0.62 -56.16 -7.33
CA LEU A 322 -0.65 -54.82 -7.92
C LEU A 322 -0.97 -53.77 -6.87
N TYR A 323 -1.95 -54.00 -6.00
CA TYR A 323 -2.29 -53.08 -4.90
C TYR A 323 -1.07 -52.80 -4.01
N PHE A 324 -0.36 -53.85 -3.56
CA PHE A 324 0.83 -53.68 -2.73
C PHE A 324 1.99 -53.02 -3.48
N ALA A 325 2.17 -53.29 -4.79
CA ALA A 325 3.14 -52.63 -5.64
C ALA A 325 2.86 -51.13 -5.78
N LEU A 326 1.61 -50.77 -6.06
CA LEU A 326 1.16 -49.38 -6.18
C LEU A 326 1.26 -48.61 -4.83
N LYS A 327 0.89 -49.27 -3.75
CA LYS A 327 1.03 -48.73 -2.39
C LYS A 327 2.51 -48.50 -2.04
N ARG A 328 3.42 -49.45 -2.36
CA ARG A 328 4.85 -49.29 -2.16
C ARG A 328 5.44 -48.15 -3.01
N ALA A 329 4.93 -47.96 -4.22
CA ALA A 329 5.32 -46.88 -5.13
C ALA A 329 4.67 -45.53 -4.75
N ARG A 330 3.87 -45.43 -3.69
CA ARG A 330 3.11 -44.25 -3.26
C ARG A 330 2.15 -43.71 -4.33
N TRP A 331 1.49 -44.66 -5.05
CA TRP A 331 0.44 -44.33 -6.01
C TRP A 331 -0.98 -44.46 -5.40
N LEU A 332 -1.07 -45.17 -4.31
CA LEU A 332 -2.28 -45.36 -3.49
C LEU A 332 -1.99 -45.06 -2.02
#